data_669296ecac190d418fe322017d360df6
#
_entry.id   669296ecac190d418fe322017d360df6
#
_cell.length_a   1.000
_cell.length_b   1.000
_cell.length_c   1.000
_cell.angle_alpha   90.00
_cell.angle_beta   90.00
_cell.angle_gamma   90.00
#
_symmetry.space_group_name_H-M   'P 1'
#
loop_
_entity.id
_entity.type
_entity.pdbx_description
1 polymer ?
#
loop_
_entity_poly.entity_id
_entity_poly.type
_entity_poly.pdbx_seq_one_letter_code
_entity_poly.pdbx_strand_id
1 'polypeptide(L)' 'MKYFYEIHDTCGDDMFVKHFQNTESVEDFVRNKVNELQANVEEYMKDFEIFRDNETALDGVTFTFLGYVVERIWFDD' A
#
# COMPACT_ATOMS: atom_id res chain seq x y z
N MET A 1 -1.62 -1.02 -20.23
CA MET A 1 -2.05 -0.33 -18.99
C MET A 1 -1.05 -0.64 -17.88
N LYS A 2 -0.58 0.39 -17.24
CA LYS A 2 0.41 0.27 -16.16
C LYS A 2 -0.13 0.87 -14.89
N TYR A 3 0.52 0.59 -13.80
CA TYR A 3 0.14 1.17 -12.52
C TYR A 3 1.39 1.49 -11.69
N PHE A 4 1.19 2.36 -10.72
CA PHE A 4 2.15 2.62 -9.67
C PHE A 4 1.39 2.75 -8.35
N TYR A 5 2.13 2.87 -7.26
CA TYR A 5 1.51 2.97 -5.94
C TYR A 5 1.88 4.28 -5.27
N GLU A 6 0.92 4.87 -4.60
CA GLU A 6 1.14 6.00 -3.71
C GLU A 6 0.81 5.59 -2.30
N ILE A 7 1.62 6.02 -1.35
CA ILE A 7 1.36 5.79 0.07
C ILE A 7 1.19 7.14 0.74
N HIS A 8 0.07 7.28 1.46
CA HIS A 8 -0.29 8.51 2.15
C HIS A 8 -0.40 8.25 3.65
N ASP A 9 0.04 9.21 4.45
CA ASP A 9 -0.11 9.19 5.89
C ASP A 9 -1.39 9.95 6.25
N THR A 10 -2.37 9.24 6.81
CA THR A 10 -3.66 9.84 7.16
C THR A 10 -3.73 10.30 8.61
N CYS A 11 -2.69 10.05 9.40
CA CYS A 11 -2.65 10.45 10.81
C CYS A 11 -2.22 11.89 11.02
N GLY A 12 -1.95 12.61 9.96
CA GLY A 12 -1.53 14.01 10.02
C GLY A 12 -2.22 14.81 8.94
N ASP A 13 -1.45 15.55 8.17
CA ASP A 13 -1.96 16.48 7.16
C ASP A 13 -2.13 15.85 5.79
N ASP A 14 -2.47 14.58 5.72
CA ASP A 14 -2.61 13.85 4.45
C ASP A 14 -1.39 13.97 3.57
N MET A 15 -0.24 13.91 4.17
CA MET A 15 0.98 14.10 3.41
C MET A 15 1.31 12.87 2.58
N PHE A 16 1.60 13.13 1.32
CA PHE A 16 2.16 12.13 0.44
C PHE A 16 3.47 11.61 1.03
N VAL A 17 3.59 10.30 1.18
CA VAL A 17 4.76 9.71 1.79
C VAL A 17 5.73 9.20 0.74
N LYS A 18 5.25 8.36 -0.20
CA LYS A 18 6.13 7.73 -1.17
C LYS A 18 5.41 7.24 -2.41
N HIS A 19 6.17 7.16 -3.51
CA HIS A 19 5.80 6.47 -4.73
C HIS A 19 6.57 5.17 -4.83
N PHE A 20 5.90 4.13 -5.32
CA PHE A 20 6.56 2.87 -5.65
C PHE A 20 6.07 2.40 -7.01
N GLN A 21 6.98 1.86 -7.81
CA GLN A 21 6.65 1.38 -9.15
C GLN A 21 6.37 -0.11 -9.20
N ASN A 22 6.66 -0.84 -8.13
CA ASN A 22 6.39 -2.27 -8.12
C ASN A 22 5.84 -2.72 -6.78
N THR A 23 5.14 -3.85 -6.83
CA THR A 23 4.46 -4.40 -5.66
C THR A 23 5.43 -4.85 -4.58
N GLU A 24 6.60 -5.35 -4.96
CA GLU A 24 7.57 -5.83 -3.98
C GLU A 24 8.08 -4.71 -3.08
N SER A 25 8.30 -3.53 -3.64
CA SER A 25 8.73 -2.37 -2.86
C SER A 25 7.67 -1.93 -1.87
N VAL A 26 6.40 -1.98 -2.29
CA VAL A 26 5.28 -1.66 -1.40
C VAL A 26 5.20 -2.70 -0.29
N GLU A 27 5.32 -3.98 -0.63
CA GLU A 27 5.26 -5.05 0.36
C GLU A 27 6.35 -4.87 1.42
N ASP A 28 7.58 -4.55 0.99
CA ASP A 28 8.68 -4.33 1.91
C ASP A 28 8.42 -3.12 2.81
N PHE A 29 7.87 -2.05 2.25
CA PHE A 29 7.52 -0.86 3.04
C PHE A 29 6.49 -1.21 4.12
N VAL A 30 5.44 -1.93 3.73
CA VAL A 30 4.38 -2.32 4.67
C VAL A 30 4.95 -3.20 5.77
N ARG A 31 5.70 -4.23 5.40
CA ARG A 31 6.28 -5.16 6.36
C ARG A 31 7.20 -4.44 7.34
N ASN A 32 8.08 -3.59 6.85
CA ASN A 32 9.02 -2.86 7.69
C ASN A 32 8.30 -1.89 8.62
N LYS A 33 7.29 -1.21 8.13
CA LYS A 33 6.55 -0.24 8.94
C LYS A 33 5.72 -0.92 10.03
N VAL A 34 5.08 -2.03 9.71
CA VAL A 34 4.30 -2.81 10.67
C VAL A 34 5.24 -3.35 11.77
N ASN A 35 6.40 -3.84 11.37
CA ASN A 35 7.40 -4.36 12.31
C ASN A 35 7.95 -3.24 13.20
N GLU A 36 8.25 -2.08 12.61
CA GLU A 36 8.75 -0.92 13.32
C GLU A 36 7.79 -0.44 14.40
N LEU A 37 6.50 -0.48 14.11
CA LEU A 37 5.46 -0.06 15.04
C LEU A 37 5.00 -1.19 15.97
N GLN A 38 5.70 -2.32 15.93
CA GLN A 38 5.47 -3.47 16.81
C GLN A 38 4.06 -4.06 16.69
N ALA A 39 3.46 -3.96 15.50
CA ALA A 39 2.17 -4.55 15.22
C ALA A 39 2.34 -5.98 14.69
N ASN A 40 1.23 -6.69 14.54
CA ASN A 40 1.26 -8.08 14.09
C ASN A 40 1.49 -8.15 12.58
N VAL A 41 2.73 -8.47 12.19
CA VAL A 41 3.12 -8.52 10.77
C VAL A 41 2.29 -9.54 10.00
N GLU A 42 2.06 -10.72 10.55
CA GLU A 42 1.30 -11.77 9.86
C GLU A 42 -0.11 -11.30 9.49
N GLU A 43 -0.78 -10.66 10.43
CA GLU A 43 -2.15 -10.20 10.22
C GLU A 43 -2.21 -9.14 9.11
N TYR A 44 -1.33 -8.15 9.18
CA TYR A 44 -1.31 -7.10 8.17
C TYR A 44 -0.88 -7.61 6.81
N MET A 45 0.05 -8.55 6.76
CA MET A 45 0.49 -9.10 5.49
C MET A 45 -0.57 -9.99 4.83
N LYS A 46 -1.45 -10.61 5.61
CA LYS A 46 -2.61 -11.32 5.05
C LYS A 46 -3.53 -10.36 4.30
N ASP A 47 -3.82 -9.22 4.92
CA ASP A 47 -4.65 -8.21 4.28
C ASP A 47 -3.97 -7.63 3.04
N PHE A 48 -2.67 -7.45 3.12
CA PHE A 48 -1.90 -6.97 1.97
C PHE A 48 -1.95 -7.95 0.81
N GLU A 49 -1.90 -9.25 1.07
CA GLU A 49 -1.99 -10.26 0.03
C GLU A 49 -3.31 -10.18 -0.73
N ILE A 50 -4.41 -9.93 -0.01
CA ILE A 50 -5.71 -9.76 -0.64
C ILE A 50 -5.70 -8.55 -1.57
N PHE A 51 -5.14 -7.44 -1.12
CA PHE A 51 -4.98 -6.24 -1.93
C PHE A 51 -4.11 -6.50 -3.16
N ARG A 52 -2.98 -7.16 -2.97
CA ARG A 52 -2.04 -7.48 -4.05
C ARG A 52 -2.70 -8.37 -5.10
N ASP A 53 -3.41 -9.40 -4.66
CA ASP A 53 -4.00 -10.38 -5.56
C ASP A 53 -5.21 -9.84 -6.31
N ASN A 54 -5.74 -8.69 -5.89
CA ASN A 54 -6.86 -8.02 -6.54
C ASN A 54 -6.36 -6.96 -7.54
N GLU A 55 -5.25 -7.21 -8.20
CA GLU A 55 -4.63 -6.22 -9.09
C GLU A 55 -5.41 -5.96 -10.38
N THR A 56 -6.41 -6.78 -10.68
CA THR A 56 -7.26 -6.54 -11.84
C THR A 56 -8.36 -5.51 -11.59
N ALA A 57 -8.59 -5.15 -10.33
CA ALA A 57 -9.55 -4.10 -10.00
C ALA A 57 -8.97 -2.74 -10.39
N LEU A 58 -9.71 -1.98 -11.20
CA LEU A 58 -9.18 -0.74 -11.77
C LEU A 58 -9.40 0.48 -10.88
N ASP A 59 -10.48 0.53 -10.12
CA ASP A 59 -10.82 1.73 -9.36
C ASP A 59 -10.95 1.43 -7.87
N GLY A 60 -10.48 2.38 -7.05
CA GLY A 60 -10.73 2.35 -5.62
C GLY A 60 -10.07 1.23 -4.87
N VAL A 61 -9.04 0.63 -5.43
CA VAL A 61 -8.34 -0.45 -4.73
C VAL A 61 -7.30 0.17 -3.79
N THR A 62 -7.58 0.09 -2.51
CA THR A 62 -6.71 0.64 -1.48
C THR A 62 -6.43 -0.39 -0.41
N PHE A 63 -5.29 -0.23 0.26
CA PHE A 63 -4.93 -1.02 1.42
C PHE A 63 -4.59 -0.05 2.55
N THR A 64 -5.27 -0.20 3.67
CA THR A 64 -5.10 0.69 4.82
C THR A 64 -4.41 -0.05 5.95
N PHE A 65 -3.39 0.57 6.53
CA PHE A 65 -2.72 -0.03 7.67
C PHE A 65 -2.10 1.06 8.55
N LEU A 66 -2.34 0.96 9.84
CA LEU A 66 -1.68 1.80 10.86
C LEU A 66 -1.65 3.30 10.53
N GLY A 67 -2.73 3.81 9.95
CA GLY A 67 -2.82 5.22 9.58
C GLY A 67 -2.25 5.55 8.22
N TYR A 68 -1.80 4.56 7.48
CA TYR A 68 -1.33 4.74 6.10
C TYR A 68 -2.35 4.17 5.13
N VAL A 69 -2.42 4.77 3.96
CA VAL A 69 -3.25 4.27 2.85
C VAL A 69 -2.36 4.05 1.65
N VAL A 70 -2.39 2.84 1.13
CA VAL A 70 -1.70 2.47 -0.11
C VAL A 70 -2.74 2.48 -1.22
N GLU A 71 -2.49 3.24 -2.28
CA GLU A 71 -3.41 3.35 -3.40
C GLU A 71 -2.72 2.89 -4.67
N ARG A 72 -3.42 2.04 -5.44
CA ARG A 72 -2.94 1.62 -6.76
C ARG A 72 -3.53 2.57 -7.80
N ILE A 73 -2.65 3.20 -8.56
CA ILE A 73 -3.04 4.19 -9.55
C ILE A 73 -2.70 3.69 -10.93
N TRP A 74 -3.71 3.56 -11.78
CA TRP A 74 -3.56 3.09 -13.14
C TRP A 74 -3.34 4.27 -14.09
N PHE A 75 -2.53 4.06 -15.09
CA PHE A 75 -2.30 5.07 -16.12
C PHE A 75 -2.03 4.41 -17.46
N ASP A 76 -2.21 5.18 -18.52
CA ASP A 76 -1.93 4.74 -19.88
C ASP A 76 -0.57 5.26 -20.32
N ASP A 77 0.14 4.44 -21.04
CA ASP A 77 1.43 4.83 -21.62
C ASP A 77 1.21 5.68 -22.87
#